data_312512d4c9b8995307c3f01188d6298b
#
_entry.id   312512d4c9b8995307c3f01188d6298b
#
_cell.length_a   1.000
_cell.length_b   1.000
_cell.length_c   1.000
_cell.angle_alpha   90.00
_cell.angle_beta   90.00
_cell.angle_gamma   90.00
#
_symmetry.space_group_name_H-M   'P 1'
#
loop_
_entity.id
_entity.type
_entity.pdbx_description
1 polymer ?
#
loop_
_entity_poly.entity_id
_entity_poly.type
_entity_poly.pdbx_seq_one_letter_code
_entity_poly.pdbx_strand_id
1 'polypeptide(L)'
;MSEIENLITNYQPTESTVQLVRDTKIALLAGISGAGKDTIKKRLLKLPEFRDIVSHTTRPPRINNGSIEQDGVDYHFIDQKIAEEMLQNNEFIEAKFVHGTVYGTSVAELKLAHDQNRVAITDVDVQGVEEYERLAPESIAIFIVPPDYQTWIERLKKRYATEEDFRTEWPKRRQSAISELTYALEVPYYHVIINDDLDRAVRVTEEIILRGDIFKRQDDEARLAARGLLNDIIKI
;
A
#
# COMPACT_ATOMS: atom_id res chain seq x y z
N MET A 1 -23.46 12.16 8.21
CA MET A 1 -22.38 11.23 8.57
C MET A 1 -23.04 9.98 9.14
N SER A 2 -22.74 8.80 8.64
CA SER A 2 -23.24 7.56 9.21
C SER A 2 -22.60 7.30 10.58
N GLU A 3 -23.14 6.35 11.34
CA GLU A 3 -22.58 5.99 12.67
C GLU A 3 -21.13 5.51 12.52
N ILE A 4 -20.84 4.67 11.55
CA ILE A 4 -19.50 4.15 11.29
C ILE A 4 -18.51 5.23 10.83
N GLU A 5 -18.95 6.21 10.04
CA GLU A 5 -18.10 7.37 9.68
C GLU A 5 -17.70 8.17 10.92
N ASN A 6 -18.62 8.34 11.84
CA ASN A 6 -18.36 9.05 13.10
C ASN A 6 -17.39 8.26 13.99
N LEU A 7 -17.56 6.94 14.09
CA LEU A 7 -16.62 6.07 14.81
C LEU A 7 -15.21 6.17 14.24
N ILE A 8 -15.06 6.07 12.92
CA ILE A 8 -13.74 6.13 12.24
C ILE A 8 -13.10 7.51 12.40
N THR A 9 -13.88 8.59 12.22
CA THR A 9 -13.35 9.97 12.35
C THR A 9 -12.77 10.24 13.74
N ASN A 10 -13.34 9.62 14.77
CA ASN A 10 -12.91 9.79 16.16
C ASN A 10 -12.01 8.65 16.66
N TYR A 11 -11.74 7.67 15.81
CA TYR A 11 -10.94 6.51 16.19
C TYR A 11 -9.47 6.90 16.44
N GLN A 12 -8.95 6.41 17.54
CA GLN A 12 -7.53 6.50 17.87
C GLN A 12 -7.07 5.14 18.40
N PRO A 13 -5.95 4.59 17.92
CA PRO A 13 -5.39 3.37 18.48
C PRO A 13 -4.96 3.58 19.94
N THR A 14 -5.00 2.53 20.73
CA THR A 14 -4.55 2.56 22.13
C THR A 14 -3.03 2.78 22.21
N GLU A 15 -2.53 3.23 23.36
CA GLU A 15 -1.08 3.35 23.61
C GLU A 15 -0.35 2.02 23.39
N SER A 16 -0.94 0.90 23.81
CA SER A 16 -0.37 -0.44 23.59
C SER A 16 -0.32 -0.81 22.12
N THR A 17 -1.31 -0.41 21.32
CA THR A 17 -1.30 -0.59 19.87
C THR A 17 -0.20 0.25 19.22
N VAL A 18 -0.08 1.52 19.60
CA VAL A 18 1.01 2.39 19.10
C VAL A 18 2.39 1.82 19.46
N GLN A 19 2.54 1.29 20.67
CA GLN A 19 3.81 0.65 21.06
C GLN A 19 4.09 -0.59 20.24
N LEU A 20 3.10 -1.47 19.99
CA LEU A 20 3.25 -2.63 19.12
C LEU A 20 3.67 -2.23 17.69
N VAL A 21 3.09 -1.15 17.13
CA VAL A 21 3.46 -0.63 15.80
C VAL A 21 4.92 -0.21 15.80
N ARG A 22 5.39 0.49 16.84
CA ARG A 22 6.78 0.94 16.96
C ARG A 22 7.78 -0.19 17.18
N ASP A 23 7.38 -1.23 17.89
CA ASP A 23 8.24 -2.38 18.22
C ASP A 23 8.29 -3.42 17.09
N THR A 24 7.45 -3.25 16.06
CA THR A 24 7.40 -4.19 14.92
C THR A 24 8.08 -3.57 13.70
N LYS A 25 8.97 -4.31 13.06
CA LYS A 25 9.54 -3.88 11.79
C LYS A 25 8.48 -3.94 10.69
N ILE A 26 8.13 -2.77 10.13
CA ILE A 26 7.05 -2.63 9.15
C ILE A 26 7.62 -2.10 7.83
N ALA A 27 7.25 -2.75 6.74
CA ALA A 27 7.52 -2.31 5.37
C ALA A 27 6.21 -1.98 4.65
N LEU A 28 6.09 -0.73 4.21
CA LEU A 28 4.92 -0.18 3.53
C LEU A 28 5.22 -0.04 2.04
N LEU A 29 4.50 -0.77 1.21
CA LEU A 29 4.63 -0.66 -0.24
C LEU A 29 3.56 0.28 -0.78
N ALA A 30 3.98 1.39 -1.34
CA ALA A 30 3.12 2.35 -2.02
C ALA A 30 3.51 2.49 -3.50
N GLY A 31 2.71 3.22 -4.26
CA GLY A 31 2.98 3.49 -5.68
C GLY A 31 1.72 3.41 -6.53
N ILE A 32 1.77 4.03 -7.68
CA ILE A 32 0.62 4.17 -8.58
C ILE A 32 0.07 2.81 -9.05
N SER A 33 -1.21 2.78 -9.38
CA SER A 33 -1.83 1.57 -9.95
C SER A 33 -1.08 1.12 -11.20
N GLY A 34 -0.73 -0.18 -11.28
CA GLY A 34 0.08 -0.71 -12.40
C GLY A 34 1.59 -0.61 -12.21
N ALA A 35 2.11 -0.04 -11.11
CA ALA A 35 3.54 0.01 -10.82
C ALA A 35 4.16 -1.37 -10.51
N GLY A 36 3.35 -2.35 -10.10
CA GLY A 36 3.79 -3.72 -9.83
C GLY A 36 4.04 -4.04 -8.35
N LYS A 37 3.48 -3.25 -7.42
CA LYS A 37 3.53 -3.48 -5.97
C LYS A 37 3.19 -4.92 -5.59
N ASP A 38 2.01 -5.39 -6.00
CA ASP A 38 1.50 -6.72 -5.67
C ASP A 38 2.46 -7.83 -6.11
N THR A 39 3.12 -7.66 -7.26
CA THR A 39 4.08 -8.63 -7.77
C THR A 39 5.35 -8.66 -6.93
N ILE A 40 5.86 -7.49 -6.54
CA ILE A 40 7.03 -7.37 -5.67
C ILE A 40 6.69 -7.95 -4.28
N LYS A 41 5.55 -7.56 -3.68
CA LYS A 41 5.07 -8.10 -2.41
C LYS A 41 5.00 -9.63 -2.42
N LYS A 42 4.34 -10.21 -3.44
CA LYS A 42 4.22 -11.67 -3.60
C LYS A 42 5.57 -12.38 -3.73
N ARG A 43 6.58 -11.73 -4.28
CA ARG A 43 7.94 -12.30 -4.36
C ARG A 43 8.65 -12.23 -3.01
N LEU A 44 8.54 -11.12 -2.28
CA LEU A 44 9.08 -10.96 -0.93
C LEU A 44 8.44 -11.93 0.07
N LEU A 45 7.14 -12.15 -0.02
CA LEU A 45 6.43 -13.11 0.83
C LEU A 45 6.83 -14.59 0.66
N LYS A 46 7.65 -14.91 -0.36
CA LYS A 46 8.27 -16.25 -0.46
C LYS A 46 9.48 -16.42 0.46
N LEU A 47 9.98 -15.33 1.01
CA LEU A 47 11.09 -15.32 1.96
C LEU A 47 10.55 -15.43 3.38
N PRO A 48 11.19 -16.24 4.26
CA PRO A 48 10.68 -16.47 5.62
C PRO A 48 10.72 -15.23 6.51
N GLU A 49 11.51 -14.23 6.16
CA GLU A 49 11.66 -12.98 6.90
C GLU A 49 10.40 -12.10 6.85
N PHE A 50 9.53 -12.27 5.85
CA PHE A 50 8.37 -11.42 5.64
C PHE A 50 7.07 -12.12 6.02
N ARG A 51 6.13 -11.34 6.54
CA ARG A 51 4.75 -11.75 6.77
C ARG A 51 3.80 -10.72 6.19
N ASP A 52 2.82 -11.18 5.43
CA ASP A 52 1.75 -10.32 4.92
C ASP A 52 0.87 -9.81 6.07
N ILE A 53 0.48 -8.57 5.98
CA ILE A 53 -0.55 -7.97 6.82
C ILE A 53 -1.79 -7.82 5.94
N VAL A 54 -2.76 -8.68 6.17
CA VAL A 54 -4.01 -8.71 5.42
C VAL A 54 -4.99 -7.69 6.01
N SER A 55 -5.32 -6.67 5.24
CA SER A 55 -6.27 -5.64 5.69
C SER A 55 -7.70 -6.16 5.72
N HIS A 56 -8.54 -5.54 6.55
CA HIS A 56 -9.97 -5.79 6.63
C HIS A 56 -10.74 -4.85 5.71
N THR A 57 -11.85 -5.31 5.16
CA THR A 57 -12.75 -4.45 4.38
C THR A 57 -14.20 -4.90 4.46
N THR A 58 -15.13 -3.92 4.44
CA THR A 58 -16.57 -4.20 4.33
C THR A 58 -17.05 -4.27 2.87
N ARG A 59 -16.15 -4.08 1.92
CA ARG A 59 -16.41 -4.24 0.50
C ARG A 59 -16.55 -5.74 0.14
N PRO A 60 -17.49 -6.12 -0.73
CA PRO A 60 -17.54 -7.48 -1.24
C PRO A 60 -16.30 -7.82 -2.09
N PRO A 61 -15.91 -9.09 -2.16
CA PRO A 61 -14.82 -9.56 -3.04
C PRO A 61 -15.05 -9.16 -4.50
N ARG A 62 -14.01 -8.74 -5.19
CA ARG A 62 -14.02 -8.38 -6.61
C ARG A 62 -13.40 -9.48 -7.46
N ILE A 63 -13.72 -9.46 -8.75
CA ILE A 63 -13.01 -10.29 -9.73
C ILE A 63 -11.82 -9.46 -10.24
N ASN A 64 -10.60 -9.95 -10.00
CA ASN A 64 -9.36 -9.39 -10.49
C ASN A 64 -8.65 -10.41 -11.38
N ASN A 65 -8.34 -10.03 -12.63
CA ASN A 65 -7.66 -10.91 -13.61
C ASN A 65 -8.32 -12.29 -13.76
N GLY A 66 -9.67 -12.35 -13.75
CA GLY A 66 -10.43 -13.58 -13.90
C GLY A 66 -10.54 -14.47 -12.65
N SER A 67 -9.97 -14.03 -11.52
CA SER A 67 -10.09 -14.73 -10.24
C SER A 67 -10.80 -13.83 -9.21
N ILE A 68 -11.68 -14.44 -8.40
CA ILE A 68 -12.33 -13.73 -7.29
C ILE A 68 -11.32 -13.57 -6.13
N GLU A 69 -11.33 -12.40 -5.49
CA GLU A 69 -10.53 -12.14 -4.29
C GLU A 69 -10.90 -13.14 -3.18
N GLN A 70 -9.89 -13.59 -2.42
CA GLN A 70 -10.03 -14.62 -1.41
C GLN A 70 -9.93 -14.04 -0.01
N ASP A 71 -10.85 -14.48 0.86
CA ASP A 71 -10.84 -14.11 2.27
C ASP A 71 -9.56 -14.62 2.98
N GLY A 72 -8.97 -13.76 3.82
CA GLY A 72 -7.72 -14.04 4.51
C GLY A 72 -6.46 -14.04 3.62
N VAL A 73 -6.60 -13.70 2.33
CA VAL A 73 -5.48 -13.62 1.36
C VAL A 73 -5.40 -12.23 0.74
N ASP A 74 -6.47 -11.76 0.11
CA ASP A 74 -6.51 -10.42 -0.48
C ASP A 74 -7.00 -9.40 0.54
N TYR A 75 -8.01 -9.76 1.30
CA TYR A 75 -8.58 -9.03 2.44
C TYR A 75 -9.22 -10.01 3.43
N HIS A 76 -9.43 -9.57 4.67
CA HIS A 76 -10.45 -10.12 5.55
C HIS A 76 -11.76 -9.41 5.21
N PHE A 77 -12.68 -10.13 4.55
CA PHE A 77 -13.98 -9.58 4.16
C PHE A 77 -14.94 -9.70 5.34
N ILE A 78 -15.29 -8.57 5.94
CA ILE A 78 -16.16 -8.48 7.12
C ILE A 78 -17.42 -7.69 6.78
N ASP A 79 -18.48 -7.85 7.53
CA ASP A 79 -19.64 -6.98 7.44
C ASP A 79 -19.45 -5.68 8.24
N GLN A 80 -20.36 -4.72 8.03
CA GLN A 80 -20.30 -3.41 8.68
C GLN A 80 -20.39 -3.53 10.20
N LYS A 81 -21.21 -4.46 10.71
CA LYS A 81 -21.42 -4.67 12.15
C LYS A 81 -20.13 -5.15 12.82
N ILE A 82 -19.43 -6.10 12.19
CA ILE A 82 -18.11 -6.58 12.66
C ILE A 82 -17.12 -5.42 12.66
N ALA A 83 -17.10 -4.59 11.62
CA ALA A 83 -16.20 -3.43 11.57
C ALA A 83 -16.49 -2.42 12.70
N GLU A 84 -17.77 -2.17 13.00
CA GLU A 84 -18.18 -1.32 14.11
C GLU A 84 -17.76 -1.90 15.49
N GLU A 85 -17.96 -3.20 15.70
CA GLU A 85 -17.50 -3.90 16.91
C GLU A 85 -15.97 -3.84 17.06
N MET A 86 -15.21 -4.05 16.00
CA MET A 86 -13.75 -3.94 16.00
C MET A 86 -13.27 -2.51 16.34
N LEU A 87 -13.93 -1.47 15.79
CA LEU A 87 -13.63 -0.08 16.13
C LEU A 87 -13.89 0.20 17.61
N GLN A 88 -15.04 -0.22 18.14
CA GLN A 88 -15.40 -0.04 19.55
C GLN A 88 -14.46 -0.76 20.52
N ASN A 89 -13.93 -1.92 20.11
CA ASN A 89 -12.99 -2.72 20.88
C ASN A 89 -11.53 -2.30 20.71
N ASN A 90 -11.23 -1.24 19.92
CA ASN A 90 -9.87 -0.81 19.58
C ASN A 90 -9.01 -1.90 18.92
N GLU A 91 -9.61 -2.68 18.04
CA GLU A 91 -8.93 -3.79 17.36
C GLU A 91 -8.22 -3.37 16.05
N PHE A 92 -8.34 -2.11 15.63
CA PHE A 92 -7.61 -1.57 14.48
C PHE A 92 -6.37 -0.77 14.89
N ILE A 93 -5.35 -0.80 14.04
CA ILE A 93 -4.21 0.13 14.06
C ILE A 93 -4.67 1.45 13.44
N GLU A 94 -5.32 1.36 12.29
CA GLU A 94 -5.93 2.45 11.54
C GLU A 94 -7.18 1.94 10.81
N ALA A 95 -8.13 2.82 10.58
CA ALA A 95 -9.32 2.53 9.77
C ALA A 95 -9.75 3.75 8.98
N LYS A 96 -10.26 3.51 7.76
CA LYS A 96 -10.72 4.55 6.83
C LYS A 96 -12.09 4.20 6.27
N PHE A 97 -12.88 5.24 6.02
CA PHE A 97 -14.14 5.12 5.31
C PHE A 97 -14.02 5.75 3.91
N VAL A 98 -14.03 4.91 2.88
CA VAL A 98 -13.81 5.34 1.50
C VAL A 98 -14.95 4.83 0.63
N HIS A 99 -15.69 5.73 0.01
CA HIS A 99 -16.82 5.41 -0.88
C HIS A 99 -17.84 4.42 -0.31
N GLY A 100 -18.22 4.59 0.96
CA GLY A 100 -19.22 3.74 1.60
C GLY A 100 -18.67 2.42 2.16
N THR A 101 -17.36 2.25 2.20
CA THR A 101 -16.67 1.02 2.57
C THR A 101 -15.59 1.30 3.62
N VAL A 102 -15.52 0.44 4.63
CA VAL A 102 -14.42 0.46 5.61
C VAL A 102 -13.23 -0.30 5.05
N TYR A 103 -12.05 0.24 5.30
CA TYR A 103 -10.77 -0.43 5.18
C TYR A 103 -10.00 -0.21 6.48
N GLY A 104 -9.25 -1.19 6.94
CA GLY A 104 -8.43 -1.03 8.14
C GLY A 104 -7.48 -2.19 8.37
N THR A 105 -6.42 -1.92 9.10
CA THR A 105 -5.41 -2.91 9.49
C THR A 105 -5.62 -3.27 10.95
N SER A 106 -5.81 -4.56 11.26
CA SER A 106 -6.04 -5.00 12.64
C SER A 106 -4.75 -5.17 13.43
N VAL A 107 -4.88 -4.94 14.74
CA VAL A 107 -3.82 -5.21 15.74
C VAL A 107 -3.40 -6.69 15.71
N ALA A 108 -4.37 -7.59 15.50
CA ALA A 108 -4.12 -9.04 15.46
C ALA A 108 -3.15 -9.44 14.34
N GLU A 109 -3.33 -8.88 13.12
CA GLU A 109 -2.44 -9.14 11.99
C GLU A 109 -1.00 -8.68 12.27
N LEU A 110 -0.84 -7.47 12.81
CA LEU A 110 0.50 -6.96 13.15
C LEU A 110 1.14 -7.79 14.28
N LYS A 111 0.36 -8.15 15.29
CA LYS A 111 0.82 -8.97 16.41
C LYS A 111 1.38 -10.31 15.95
N LEU A 112 0.76 -10.95 14.95
CA LEU A 112 1.26 -12.21 14.38
C LEU A 112 2.64 -12.02 13.73
N ALA A 113 2.93 -10.90 13.08
CA ALA A 113 4.25 -10.61 12.52
C ALA A 113 5.28 -10.37 13.64
N HIS A 114 4.89 -9.56 14.63
CA HIS A 114 5.70 -9.23 15.79
C HIS A 114 6.13 -10.49 16.57
N ASP A 115 5.16 -11.33 16.97
CA ASP A 115 5.40 -12.55 17.76
C ASP A 115 6.30 -13.57 17.01
N GLN A 116 6.28 -13.54 15.67
CA GLN A 116 7.14 -14.37 14.83
C GLN A 116 8.49 -13.73 14.51
N ASN A 117 8.76 -12.52 15.00
CA ASN A 117 9.95 -11.72 14.67
C ASN A 117 10.18 -11.59 13.16
N ARG A 118 9.10 -11.34 12.42
CA ARG A 118 9.10 -11.16 10.96
C ARG A 118 8.77 -9.72 10.60
N VAL A 119 9.26 -9.30 9.44
CA VAL A 119 8.88 -8.00 8.87
C VAL A 119 7.43 -8.05 8.44
N ALA A 120 6.60 -7.20 9.02
CA ALA A 120 5.23 -6.96 8.59
C ALA A 120 5.27 -6.20 7.25
N ILE A 121 4.75 -6.79 6.18
CA ILE A 121 4.70 -6.13 4.87
C ILE A 121 3.25 -5.93 4.44
N THR A 122 2.91 -4.73 4.02
CA THR A 122 1.57 -4.43 3.49
C THR A 122 1.65 -3.43 2.34
N ASP A 123 0.65 -3.44 1.48
CA ASP A 123 0.45 -2.42 0.46
C ASP A 123 -0.61 -1.43 0.93
N VAL A 124 -0.26 -0.16 0.90
CA VAL A 124 -1.10 0.95 1.36
C VAL A 124 -1.05 2.10 0.35
N ASP A 125 -2.05 2.96 0.39
CA ASP A 125 -2.00 4.22 -0.35
C ASP A 125 -1.09 5.24 0.38
N VAL A 126 -0.82 6.38 -0.25
CA VAL A 126 0.06 7.42 0.31
C VAL A 126 -0.47 7.98 1.64
N GLN A 127 -1.79 8.01 1.84
CA GLN A 127 -2.39 8.45 3.10
C GLN A 127 -2.18 7.40 4.21
N GLY A 128 -2.24 6.10 3.86
CA GLY A 128 -1.92 5.03 4.79
C GLY A 128 -0.47 5.08 5.25
N VAL A 129 0.47 5.35 4.34
CA VAL A 129 1.88 5.55 4.71
C VAL A 129 2.03 6.73 5.67
N GLU A 130 1.39 7.87 5.42
CA GLU A 130 1.44 9.03 6.30
C GLU A 130 0.96 8.72 7.73
N GLU A 131 -0.08 7.89 7.87
CA GLU A 131 -0.57 7.45 9.17
C GLU A 131 0.46 6.58 9.92
N TYR A 132 1.09 5.64 9.23
CA TYR A 132 2.16 4.83 9.81
C TYR A 132 3.38 5.67 10.17
N GLU A 133 3.80 6.62 9.34
CA GLU A 133 4.89 7.55 9.64
C GLU A 133 4.61 8.36 10.92
N ARG A 134 3.36 8.76 11.12
CA ARG A 134 2.94 9.46 12.35
C ARG A 134 2.99 8.55 13.60
N LEU A 135 2.62 7.28 13.47
CA LEU A 135 2.59 6.33 14.59
C LEU A 135 3.96 5.72 14.89
N ALA A 136 4.72 5.40 13.86
CA ALA A 136 6.02 4.75 13.91
C ALA A 136 6.93 5.26 12.77
N PRO A 137 7.66 6.38 12.99
CA PRO A 137 8.54 6.98 11.98
C PRO A 137 9.70 6.07 11.51
N GLU A 138 9.93 4.97 12.21
CA GLU A 138 10.91 3.92 11.83
C GLU A 138 10.35 2.92 10.81
N SER A 139 9.09 3.07 10.38
CA SER A 139 8.52 2.26 9.32
C SER A 139 9.23 2.53 8.00
N ILE A 140 9.42 1.47 7.20
CA ILE A 140 10.14 1.59 5.93
C ILE A 140 9.12 1.78 4.81
N ALA A 141 9.02 3.01 4.31
CA ALA A 141 8.12 3.37 3.23
C ALA A 141 8.81 3.26 1.86
N ILE A 142 8.29 2.42 0.98
CA ILE A 142 8.81 2.21 -0.36
C ILE A 142 7.77 2.63 -1.38
N PHE A 143 8.14 3.55 -2.29
CA PHE A 143 7.29 3.98 -3.39
C PHE A 143 7.77 3.38 -4.71
N ILE A 144 6.97 2.50 -5.29
CA ILE A 144 7.30 1.78 -6.52
C ILE A 144 6.75 2.54 -7.73
N VAL A 145 7.60 2.79 -8.71
CA VAL A 145 7.25 3.45 -9.97
C VAL A 145 7.53 2.56 -11.17
N PRO A 146 6.73 2.61 -12.23
CA PRO A 146 7.10 2.03 -13.52
C PRO A 146 8.25 2.84 -14.15
N PRO A 147 9.01 2.25 -15.08
CA PRO A 147 10.19 2.92 -15.67
C PRO A 147 9.82 4.15 -16.51
N ASP A 148 8.67 4.12 -17.17
CA ASP A 148 8.21 5.16 -18.09
C ASP A 148 6.69 5.12 -18.28
N TYR A 149 6.16 6.15 -18.96
CA TYR A 149 4.74 6.31 -19.23
C TYR A 149 4.17 5.17 -20.11
N GLN A 150 4.89 4.77 -21.16
CA GLN A 150 4.42 3.73 -22.08
C GLN A 150 4.25 2.38 -21.36
N THR A 151 5.26 1.98 -20.61
CA THR A 151 5.22 0.76 -19.78
C THR A 151 4.10 0.83 -18.75
N TRP A 152 3.90 2.00 -18.13
CA TRP A 152 2.81 2.18 -17.17
C TRP A 152 1.44 1.97 -17.80
N ILE A 153 1.16 2.62 -18.94
CA ILE A 153 -0.12 2.50 -19.65
C ILE A 153 -0.38 1.06 -20.09
N GLU A 154 0.62 0.37 -20.62
CA GLU A 154 0.51 -1.03 -21.02
C GLU A 154 0.15 -1.95 -19.82
N ARG A 155 0.81 -1.74 -18.68
CA ARG A 155 0.51 -2.49 -17.45
C ARG A 155 -0.87 -2.16 -16.90
N LEU A 156 -1.26 -0.88 -16.95
CA LEU A 156 -2.57 -0.43 -16.46
C LEU A 156 -3.70 -0.99 -17.32
N LYS A 157 -3.59 -0.96 -18.65
CA LYS A 157 -4.58 -1.51 -19.58
C LYS A 157 -4.87 -2.99 -19.36
N LYS A 158 -3.85 -3.79 -19.02
CA LYS A 158 -4.01 -5.23 -18.75
C LYS A 158 -4.93 -5.55 -17.57
N ARG A 159 -5.27 -4.56 -16.73
CA ARG A 159 -6.19 -4.73 -15.60
C ARG A 159 -7.67 -4.63 -16.00
N TYR A 160 -7.96 -4.27 -17.23
CA TYR A 160 -9.32 -4.06 -17.73
C TYR A 160 -9.66 -5.11 -18.78
N ALA A 161 -10.92 -5.56 -18.76
CA ALA A 161 -11.39 -6.56 -19.73
C ALA A 161 -11.50 -5.98 -21.14
N THR A 162 -11.85 -4.70 -21.25
CA THR A 162 -12.03 -4.01 -22.53
C THR A 162 -11.33 -2.65 -22.56
N GLU A 163 -11.09 -2.14 -23.75
CA GLU A 163 -10.56 -0.77 -23.95
C GLU A 163 -11.59 0.30 -23.49
N GLU A 164 -12.88 0.00 -23.55
CA GLU A 164 -13.93 0.89 -23.08
C GLU A 164 -13.92 1.03 -21.56
N ASP A 165 -13.76 -0.09 -20.84
CA ASP A 165 -13.59 -0.08 -19.38
C ASP A 165 -12.37 0.75 -18.98
N PHE A 166 -11.25 0.58 -19.71
CA PHE A 166 -10.07 1.40 -19.47
C PHE A 166 -10.34 2.87 -19.69
N ARG A 167 -10.99 3.26 -20.80
CA ARG A 167 -11.29 4.67 -21.10
C ARG A 167 -12.19 5.32 -20.04
N THR A 168 -13.15 4.57 -19.54
CA THR A 168 -14.06 5.02 -18.47
C THR A 168 -13.32 5.31 -17.17
N GLU A 169 -12.37 4.44 -16.80
CA GLU A 169 -11.60 4.56 -15.56
C GLU A 169 -10.37 5.47 -15.69
N TRP A 170 -9.90 5.73 -16.91
CA TRP A 170 -8.67 6.46 -17.16
C TRP A 170 -8.59 7.83 -16.48
N PRO A 171 -9.61 8.73 -16.56
CA PRO A 171 -9.52 10.03 -15.91
C PRO A 171 -9.26 9.94 -14.43
N LYS A 172 -9.90 8.99 -13.76
CA LYS A 172 -9.74 8.73 -12.32
C LYS A 172 -8.36 8.17 -12.00
N ARG A 173 -7.88 7.20 -12.79
CA ARG A 173 -6.55 6.60 -12.62
C ARG A 173 -5.43 7.60 -12.86
N ARG A 174 -5.60 8.45 -13.87
CA ARG A 174 -4.67 9.55 -14.15
C ARG A 174 -4.59 10.53 -12.97
N GLN A 175 -5.73 10.97 -12.45
CA GLN A 175 -5.77 11.90 -11.34
C GLN A 175 -5.13 11.30 -10.06
N SER A 176 -5.44 10.05 -9.73
CA SER A 176 -4.78 9.35 -8.62
C SER A 176 -3.27 9.28 -8.80
N ALA A 177 -2.80 8.90 -10.00
CA ALA A 177 -1.37 8.79 -10.27
C ALA A 177 -0.64 10.14 -10.12
N ILE A 178 -1.24 11.24 -10.60
CA ILE A 178 -0.70 12.59 -10.41
C ILE A 178 -0.58 12.91 -8.92
N SER A 179 -1.65 12.70 -8.15
CA SER A 179 -1.66 13.00 -6.71
C SER A 179 -0.65 12.16 -5.94
N GLU A 180 -0.61 10.84 -6.20
CA GLU A 180 0.29 9.91 -5.50
C GLU A 180 1.77 10.19 -5.83
N LEU A 181 2.11 10.44 -7.11
CA LEU A 181 3.48 10.78 -7.51
C LEU A 181 3.92 12.13 -6.95
N THR A 182 3.04 13.14 -7.01
CA THR A 182 3.33 14.46 -6.44
C THR A 182 3.65 14.35 -4.96
N TYR A 183 2.77 13.69 -4.20
CA TYR A 183 2.97 13.49 -2.78
C TYR A 183 4.28 12.74 -2.48
N ALA A 184 4.52 11.62 -3.15
CA ALA A 184 5.71 10.81 -2.91
C ALA A 184 7.03 11.55 -3.24
N LEU A 185 7.00 12.50 -4.17
CA LEU A 185 8.16 13.32 -4.52
C LEU A 185 8.40 14.49 -3.56
N GLU A 186 7.36 14.94 -2.86
CA GLU A 186 7.43 16.06 -1.90
C GLU A 186 7.90 15.63 -0.52
N VAL A 187 7.63 14.38 -0.11
CA VAL A 187 8.00 13.88 1.21
C VAL A 187 9.35 13.15 1.20
N PRO A 188 10.16 13.28 2.29
CA PRO A 188 11.52 12.74 2.30
C PRO A 188 11.65 11.28 2.72
N TYR A 189 10.60 10.66 3.26
CA TYR A 189 10.69 9.34 3.90
C TYR A 189 10.52 8.16 2.92
N TYR A 190 10.14 8.39 1.66
CA TYR A 190 10.05 7.29 0.69
C TYR A 190 11.40 6.91 0.11
N HIS A 191 11.67 5.62 0.12
CA HIS A 191 12.62 5.00 -0.81
C HIS A 191 11.91 4.77 -2.15
N VAL A 192 12.33 5.44 -3.20
CA VAL A 192 11.72 5.31 -4.53
C VAL A 192 12.42 4.22 -5.31
N ILE A 193 11.66 3.27 -5.88
CA ILE A 193 12.19 2.12 -6.64
C ILE A 193 11.55 2.09 -8.02
N ILE A 194 12.39 2.02 -9.06
CA ILE A 194 11.95 1.78 -10.44
C ILE A 194 11.76 0.28 -10.63
N ASN A 195 10.56 -0.13 -11.04
CA ASN A 195 10.23 -1.49 -11.43
C ASN A 195 10.31 -1.65 -12.95
N ASP A 196 11.53 -1.57 -13.49
CA ASP A 196 11.88 -1.87 -14.88
C ASP A 196 12.19 -3.36 -15.06
N ASP A 197 13.00 -3.93 -14.17
CA ASP A 197 13.28 -5.35 -14.01
C ASP A 197 12.79 -5.84 -12.65
N LEU A 198 11.90 -6.84 -12.67
CA LEU A 198 11.23 -7.33 -11.46
C LEU A 198 12.23 -7.95 -10.46
N ASP A 199 13.19 -8.75 -10.93
CA ASP A 199 14.12 -9.44 -10.04
C ASP A 199 15.07 -8.44 -9.37
N ARG A 200 15.47 -7.38 -10.10
CA ARG A 200 16.21 -6.26 -9.54
C ARG A 200 15.39 -5.49 -8.53
N ALA A 201 14.15 -5.12 -8.87
CA ALA A 201 13.27 -4.36 -7.99
C ALA A 201 13.01 -5.12 -6.67
N VAL A 202 12.79 -6.44 -6.74
CA VAL A 202 12.62 -7.29 -5.55
C VAL A 202 13.86 -7.28 -4.69
N ARG A 203 15.07 -7.53 -5.28
CA ARG A 203 16.32 -7.52 -4.52
C ARG A 203 16.59 -6.19 -3.84
N VAL A 204 16.42 -5.07 -4.55
CA VAL A 204 16.63 -3.72 -3.97
C VAL A 204 15.63 -3.46 -2.84
N THR A 205 14.36 -3.83 -3.03
CA THR A 205 13.33 -3.72 -1.99
C THR A 205 13.69 -4.53 -0.74
N GLU A 206 14.09 -5.79 -0.93
CA GLU A 206 14.53 -6.68 0.15
C GLU A 206 15.73 -6.10 0.92
N GLU A 207 16.75 -5.62 0.20
CA GLU A 207 17.96 -5.04 0.81
C GLU A 207 17.65 -3.80 1.63
N ILE A 208 16.83 -2.88 1.11
CA ILE A 208 16.38 -1.69 1.84
C ILE A 208 15.65 -2.12 3.13
N ILE A 209 14.72 -3.05 3.03
CA ILE A 209 13.92 -3.48 4.18
C ILE A 209 14.78 -4.22 5.21
N LEU A 210 15.63 -5.15 4.81
CA LEU A 210 16.35 -5.99 5.76
C LEU A 210 17.62 -5.34 6.33
N ARG A 211 18.33 -4.53 5.52
CA ARG A 211 19.66 -4.00 5.84
C ARG A 211 19.72 -2.48 6.01
N GLY A 212 18.62 -1.78 5.74
CA GLY A 212 18.60 -0.33 5.68
C GLY A 212 19.14 0.20 4.35
N ASP A 213 18.91 1.50 4.13
CA ASP A 213 19.31 2.15 2.89
C ASP A 213 20.82 2.34 2.81
N ILE A 214 21.50 1.38 2.20
CA ILE A 214 22.90 1.49 1.84
C ILE A 214 23.12 2.14 0.46
N PHE A 215 22.03 2.44 -0.28
CA PHE A 215 22.06 2.88 -1.68
C PHE A 215 21.41 4.27 -1.91
N LYS A 216 21.62 5.23 -1.03
CA LYS A 216 21.12 6.62 -1.21
C LYS A 216 21.34 7.22 -2.61
N ARG A 217 22.30 6.73 -3.38
CA ARG A 217 22.57 7.18 -4.75
C ARG A 217 21.55 6.70 -5.79
N GLN A 218 20.90 5.56 -5.58
CA GLN A 218 19.89 5.05 -6.52
C GLN A 218 18.52 5.73 -6.33
N ASP A 219 18.27 6.31 -5.17
CA ASP A 219 17.05 7.06 -4.90
C ASP A 219 16.94 8.32 -5.77
N ASP A 220 18.05 9.01 -6.04
CA ASP A 220 18.06 10.19 -6.90
C ASP A 220 17.66 9.86 -8.36
N GLU A 221 18.17 8.76 -8.93
CA GLU A 221 17.78 8.31 -10.28
C GLU A 221 16.30 7.90 -10.31
N ALA A 222 15.83 7.19 -9.30
CA ALA A 222 14.45 6.77 -9.20
C ALA A 222 13.50 7.96 -9.02
N ARG A 223 13.87 8.97 -8.24
CA ARG A 223 13.11 10.21 -8.10
C ARG A 223 13.08 11.03 -9.39
N LEU A 224 14.17 11.06 -10.14
CA LEU A 224 14.20 11.70 -11.47
C LEU A 224 13.28 10.97 -12.46
N ALA A 225 13.27 9.64 -12.47
CA ALA A 225 12.37 8.84 -13.30
C ALA A 225 10.89 9.08 -12.91
N ALA A 226 10.59 9.13 -11.60
CA ALA A 226 9.25 9.44 -11.09
C ALA A 226 8.78 10.85 -11.51
N ARG A 227 9.66 11.86 -11.49
CA ARG A 227 9.37 13.22 -11.99
C ARG A 227 9.13 13.23 -13.50
N GLY A 228 9.94 12.49 -14.26
CA GLY A 228 9.74 12.32 -15.70
C GLY A 228 8.37 11.74 -16.01
N LEU A 229 8.02 10.65 -15.35
CA LEU A 229 6.72 10.00 -15.46
C LEU A 229 5.57 10.95 -15.11
N LEU A 230 5.67 11.67 -14.00
CA LEU A 230 4.65 12.67 -13.58
C LEU A 230 4.45 13.74 -14.66
N ASN A 231 5.54 14.28 -15.19
CA ASN A 231 5.48 15.28 -16.26
C ASN A 231 4.80 14.75 -17.53
N ASP A 232 5.05 13.50 -17.90
CA ASP A 232 4.42 12.89 -19.07
C ASP A 232 2.92 12.64 -18.84
N ILE A 233 2.52 12.26 -17.63
CA ILE A 233 1.11 12.07 -17.26
C ILE A 233 0.35 13.43 -17.28
N ILE A 234 0.98 14.50 -16.83
CA ILE A 234 0.35 15.85 -16.78
C ILE A 234 0.10 16.41 -18.17
N LYS A 235 0.99 16.17 -19.13
CA LYS A 235 0.90 16.72 -20.50
C LYS A 235 -0.22 16.11 -21.35
N ILE A 236 -0.80 15.01 -20.96
CA ILE A 236 -1.88 14.32 -21.68
C ILE A 236 -3.25 14.73 -21.14
#